data_700f8f636941a240fca3c8ed1712ebb1
#
_entry.id   700f8f636941a240fca3c8ed1712ebb1
#
_cell.length_a   1.000
_cell.length_b   1.000
_cell.length_c   1.000
_cell.angle_alpha   90.00
_cell.angle_beta   90.00
_cell.angle_gamma   90.00
#
_symmetry.space_group_name_H-M   'P 1'
#
loop_
_entity.id
_entity.type
_entity.pdbx_description
1 polymer ?
#
loop_
_entity_poly.entity_id
_entity_poly.type
_entity_poly.pdbx_seq_one_letter_code
_entity_poly.pdbx_strand_id
1 'polypeptide(L)'
;MKRLTTFIAGAAVAATLGGCQQPAVSGWKSFSGDKNIERRVDSVLSLMTLEEKVGQMAQYSCNWDVTGPVMTGDYETLLKQGLVGSLFNVYTVDGVRKMQEMALSESRLKIPVLFGYDVVHGYRTIFPMPLAESCSWDLERMRKSAAIAADEASASGIAWTFAPMVDISRDARWGRVMEGAGEDPYLGSLIAKARVEGFQGGNDWRSLADVNTVLACCKHFAAYGAAEAGRDYNTSELSQNTLMNYYMPPYLAAKEAGVATFMASFNEINGVPSTGNKWLMTDLLRKDWGFNGFVVTDYTGINEMVAHSIVRNDKEAGELAANAGIDMDMTGGIYNQYLVQSCLLYTSPSPRDTERSR
;
A
#
# COMPACT_ATOMS: atom_id res chain seq x y z
N MET A 1 13.20 -17.78 -1.67
CA MET A 1 14.11 -16.84 -2.36
C MET A 1 13.44 -16.03 -3.47
N LYS A 2 12.49 -16.57 -4.26
CA LYS A 2 11.84 -15.84 -5.38
C LYS A 2 10.89 -14.71 -4.95
N ARG A 3 10.27 -14.79 -3.77
CA ARG A 3 9.29 -13.79 -3.27
C ARG A 3 9.93 -12.49 -2.77
N LEU A 4 11.15 -12.58 -2.23
CA LEU A 4 11.82 -11.42 -1.65
C LEU A 4 12.28 -10.39 -2.70
N THR A 5 12.51 -10.84 -3.94
CA THR A 5 13.08 -10.01 -5.01
C THR A 5 12.09 -8.97 -5.56
N THR A 6 10.81 -9.32 -5.62
CA THR A 6 9.76 -8.42 -6.14
C THR A 6 9.46 -7.27 -5.18
N PHE A 7 9.52 -7.57 -3.87
CA PHE A 7 9.18 -6.64 -2.82
C PHE A 7 10.07 -5.40 -2.77
N ILE A 8 11.30 -5.55 -3.16
CA ILE A 8 12.33 -4.52 -3.04
C ILE A 8 12.27 -3.51 -4.19
N ALA A 9 11.77 -3.94 -5.36
CA ALA A 9 11.64 -3.04 -6.50
C ALA A 9 10.65 -1.89 -6.24
N GLY A 10 9.52 -2.18 -5.56
CA GLY A 10 8.51 -1.16 -5.26
C GLY A 10 9.00 -0.05 -4.30
N ALA A 11 9.71 -0.45 -3.22
CA ALA A 11 10.19 0.51 -2.24
C ALA A 11 11.33 1.41 -2.77
N ALA A 12 12.12 0.91 -3.72
CA ALA A 12 13.25 1.66 -4.27
C ALA A 12 12.85 2.64 -5.38
N VAL A 13 11.71 2.43 -6.06
CA VAL A 13 11.24 3.34 -7.14
C VAL A 13 10.89 4.72 -6.59
N ALA A 14 10.29 4.81 -5.39
CA ALA A 14 9.98 6.09 -4.77
C ALA A 14 11.23 6.96 -4.51
N ALA A 15 12.37 6.31 -4.21
CA ALA A 15 13.63 7.02 -3.96
C ALA A 15 14.31 7.56 -5.24
N THR A 16 14.02 6.96 -6.42
CA THR A 16 14.70 7.32 -7.67
C THR A 16 13.92 8.31 -8.56
N LEU A 17 12.61 8.48 -8.35
CA LEU A 17 11.84 9.56 -9.00
C LEU A 17 12.23 10.95 -8.48
N GLY A 18 12.96 11.01 -7.37
CA GLY A 18 13.55 12.22 -6.81
C GLY A 18 14.75 12.82 -7.57
N GLY A 19 14.96 12.44 -8.83
CA GLY A 19 16.00 13.00 -9.70
C GLY A 19 15.81 14.46 -10.10
N CYS A 20 14.71 15.11 -9.71
CA CYS A 20 14.59 16.56 -9.66
C CYS A 20 15.22 17.01 -8.34
N GLN A 21 16.41 17.54 -8.36
CA GLN A 21 17.25 18.11 -7.30
C GLN A 21 16.48 18.64 -6.07
N GLN A 22 15.79 17.80 -5.35
CA GLN A 22 15.60 17.96 -3.92
C GLN A 22 16.73 17.19 -3.24
N PRO A 23 17.34 17.71 -2.17
CA PRO A 23 18.38 16.98 -1.48
C PRO A 23 17.84 15.60 -1.16
N ALA A 24 18.55 14.55 -1.60
CA ALA A 24 18.25 13.18 -1.21
C ALA A 24 17.93 13.23 0.29
N VAL A 25 16.78 12.69 0.71
CA VAL A 25 16.47 12.59 2.12
C VAL A 25 17.58 11.73 2.71
N SER A 26 18.61 12.43 3.22
CA SER A 26 19.77 11.78 3.80
C SER A 26 19.28 11.03 5.03
N GLY A 27 19.11 9.70 4.92
CA GLY A 27 18.62 8.87 6.01
C GLY A 27 17.55 7.84 5.62
N TRP A 28 17.13 7.76 4.35
CA TRP A 28 16.25 6.68 3.91
C TRP A 28 16.92 5.33 4.14
N LYS A 29 16.32 4.51 4.99
CA LYS A 29 16.76 3.12 5.19
C LYS A 29 15.81 2.23 4.39
N SER A 30 16.37 1.28 3.65
CA SER A 30 15.54 0.28 2.99
C SER A 30 14.78 -0.57 4.01
N PHE A 31 13.69 -1.17 3.58
CA PHE A 31 12.88 -2.05 4.42
C PHE A 31 13.71 -3.21 5.00
N SER A 32 14.58 -3.82 4.20
CA SER A 32 15.38 -4.97 4.64
C SER A 32 16.68 -4.57 5.36
N GLY A 33 17.28 -3.44 5.01
CA GLY A 33 18.64 -3.09 5.44
C GLY A 33 19.73 -4.04 4.95
N ASP A 34 19.39 -5.01 4.09
CA ASP A 34 20.34 -6.00 3.55
C ASP A 34 21.03 -5.44 2.30
N LYS A 35 22.36 -5.22 2.42
CA LYS A 35 23.19 -4.67 1.35
C LYS A 35 23.21 -5.51 0.05
N ASN A 36 22.96 -6.81 0.13
CA ASN A 36 22.92 -7.66 -1.07
C ASN A 36 21.61 -7.45 -1.81
N ILE A 37 20.51 -7.32 -1.07
CA ILE A 37 19.20 -7.02 -1.62
C ILE A 37 19.23 -5.63 -2.26
N GLU A 38 19.77 -4.62 -1.56
CA GLU A 38 19.90 -3.25 -2.08
C GLU A 38 20.69 -3.20 -3.40
N ARG A 39 21.86 -3.85 -3.46
CA ARG A 39 22.64 -3.90 -4.71
C ARG A 39 21.88 -4.55 -5.87
N ARG A 40 21.06 -5.56 -5.60
CA ARG A 40 20.24 -6.21 -6.64
C ARG A 40 19.12 -5.29 -7.12
N VAL A 41 18.50 -4.56 -6.20
CA VAL A 41 17.49 -3.54 -6.52
C VAL A 41 18.08 -2.44 -7.37
N ASP A 42 19.21 -1.86 -6.96
CA ASP A 42 19.92 -0.81 -7.70
C ASP A 42 20.31 -1.28 -9.11
N SER A 43 20.78 -2.53 -9.22
CA SER A 43 21.11 -3.14 -10.51
C SER A 43 19.90 -3.22 -11.43
N VAL A 44 18.74 -3.67 -10.93
CA VAL A 44 17.51 -3.74 -11.74
C VAL A 44 17.03 -2.34 -12.10
N LEU A 45 16.99 -1.41 -11.13
CA LEU A 45 16.58 -0.02 -11.35
C LEU A 45 17.41 0.70 -12.40
N SER A 46 18.71 0.41 -12.46
CA SER A 46 19.60 1.00 -13.47
C SER A 46 19.29 0.54 -14.90
N LEU A 47 18.63 -0.61 -15.06
CA LEU A 47 18.20 -1.16 -16.34
C LEU A 47 16.80 -0.71 -16.77
N MET A 48 16.01 -0.19 -15.84
CA MET A 48 14.61 0.18 -16.08
C MET A 48 14.49 1.51 -16.82
N THR A 49 13.58 1.56 -17.79
CA THR A 49 13.11 2.84 -18.36
C THR A 49 12.23 3.58 -17.33
N LEU A 50 11.91 4.84 -17.60
CA LEU A 50 11.02 5.61 -16.73
C LEU A 50 9.62 4.99 -16.69
N GLU A 51 9.12 4.53 -17.83
CA GLU A 51 7.83 3.85 -17.96
C GLU A 51 7.79 2.57 -17.10
N GLU A 52 8.83 1.75 -17.16
CA GLU A 52 8.92 0.53 -16.34
C GLU A 52 9.02 0.85 -14.86
N LYS A 53 9.69 1.93 -14.46
CA LYS A 53 9.73 2.39 -13.05
C LYS A 53 8.34 2.80 -12.58
N VAL A 54 7.64 3.62 -13.36
CA VAL A 54 6.26 4.02 -13.06
C VAL A 54 5.34 2.80 -13.06
N GLY A 55 5.53 1.86 -13.98
CA GLY A 55 4.77 0.61 -14.04
C GLY A 55 4.86 -0.23 -12.76
N GLN A 56 6.02 -0.23 -12.07
CA GLN A 56 6.15 -0.90 -10.77
C GLN A 56 5.33 -0.23 -9.66
N MET A 57 4.89 1.01 -9.85
CA MET A 57 4.04 1.75 -8.92
C MET A 57 2.54 1.54 -9.20
N ALA A 58 2.16 0.64 -10.10
CA ALA A 58 0.79 0.39 -10.50
C ALA A 58 0.32 -1.02 -10.11
N GLN A 59 -0.86 -1.09 -9.49
CA GLN A 59 -1.57 -2.33 -9.24
C GLN A 59 -2.84 -2.36 -10.09
N TYR A 60 -3.11 -3.51 -10.71
CA TYR A 60 -4.32 -3.73 -11.51
C TYR A 60 -5.17 -4.85 -10.93
N SER A 61 -6.49 -4.70 -11.02
CA SER A 61 -7.44 -5.76 -10.68
C SER A 61 -7.65 -6.68 -11.88
N CYS A 62 -7.59 -7.97 -11.62
CA CYS A 62 -7.92 -8.99 -12.60
C CYS A 62 -9.40 -9.35 -12.52
N ASN A 63 -10.04 -9.64 -13.68
CA ASN A 63 -11.49 -9.83 -13.80
C ASN A 63 -11.99 -11.24 -13.37
N TRP A 64 -11.39 -11.86 -12.37
CA TRP A 64 -11.69 -13.26 -12.05
C TRP A 64 -12.80 -13.42 -11.03
N ASP A 65 -12.85 -12.58 -10.00
CA ASP A 65 -14.00 -12.44 -9.10
C ASP A 65 -13.94 -11.04 -8.50
N VAL A 66 -14.79 -10.17 -8.96
CA VAL A 66 -14.69 -8.76 -8.64
C VAL A 66 -15.58 -8.44 -7.46
N THR A 67 -14.95 -8.05 -6.37
CA THR A 67 -15.61 -7.33 -5.29
C THR A 67 -15.34 -5.85 -5.48
N GLY A 68 -16.22 -5.13 -6.14
CA GLY A 68 -16.08 -3.69 -6.37
C GLY A 68 -16.12 -3.29 -7.85
N PRO A 69 -15.99 -1.98 -8.16
CA PRO A 69 -15.99 -1.50 -9.53
C PRO A 69 -14.76 -2.02 -10.29
N VAL A 70 -15.00 -2.54 -11.49
CA VAL A 70 -13.94 -3.05 -12.37
C VAL A 70 -13.38 -1.89 -13.16
N MET A 71 -12.14 -1.52 -12.89
CA MET A 71 -11.36 -0.73 -13.83
C MET A 71 -10.78 -1.68 -14.88
N THR A 72 -11.41 -1.75 -16.04
CA THR A 72 -10.99 -2.59 -17.16
C THR A 72 -9.77 -1.98 -17.86
N GLY A 73 -8.58 -2.39 -17.46
CA GLY A 73 -7.37 -2.21 -18.27
C GLY A 73 -6.97 -3.53 -18.92
N ASP A 74 -6.27 -3.48 -20.02
CA ASP A 74 -5.60 -4.65 -20.59
C ASP A 74 -4.35 -4.97 -19.77
N TYR A 75 -4.56 -5.47 -18.56
CA TYR A 75 -3.49 -5.78 -17.61
C TYR A 75 -2.54 -6.87 -18.14
N GLU A 76 -2.99 -7.77 -19.01
CA GLU A 76 -2.12 -8.77 -19.63
C GLU A 76 -1.10 -8.11 -20.57
N THR A 77 -1.53 -7.17 -21.42
CA THR A 77 -0.62 -6.40 -22.26
C THR A 77 0.35 -5.55 -21.44
N LEU A 78 -0.15 -4.85 -20.41
CA LEU A 78 0.69 -4.05 -19.53
C LEU A 78 1.72 -4.91 -18.78
N LEU A 79 1.32 -6.11 -18.35
CA LEU A 79 2.20 -7.08 -17.70
C LEU A 79 3.36 -7.52 -18.61
N LYS A 80 3.06 -7.84 -19.87
CA LYS A 80 4.07 -8.20 -20.89
C LYS A 80 5.02 -7.04 -21.18
N GLN A 81 4.54 -5.82 -21.08
CA GLN A 81 5.34 -4.61 -21.24
C GLN A 81 6.18 -4.27 -19.99
N GLY A 82 5.98 -4.97 -18.86
CA GLY A 82 6.67 -4.67 -17.59
C GLY A 82 6.10 -3.46 -16.86
N LEU A 83 4.86 -3.05 -17.16
CA LEU A 83 4.18 -1.88 -16.63
C LEU A 83 3.21 -2.19 -15.46
N VAL A 84 3.42 -3.31 -14.78
CA VAL A 84 2.60 -3.76 -13.64
C VAL A 84 3.50 -4.23 -12.51
N GLY A 85 3.37 -3.59 -11.35
CA GLY A 85 4.10 -3.98 -10.14
C GLY A 85 3.34 -5.01 -9.30
N SER A 86 2.01 -4.94 -9.32
CA SER A 86 1.14 -5.82 -8.53
C SER A 86 -0.15 -6.16 -9.27
N LEU A 87 -0.67 -7.36 -9.00
CA LEU A 87 -1.99 -7.80 -9.45
C LEU A 87 -2.87 -8.12 -8.24
N PHE A 88 -4.13 -7.71 -8.32
CA PHE A 88 -5.17 -7.89 -7.33
C PHE A 88 -6.26 -8.83 -7.89
N ASN A 89 -6.94 -9.59 -7.03
CA ASN A 89 -8.02 -10.53 -7.41
C ASN A 89 -7.58 -11.73 -8.29
N VAL A 90 -6.32 -12.13 -8.24
CA VAL A 90 -5.87 -13.43 -8.75
C VAL A 90 -5.59 -14.34 -7.56
N TYR A 91 -6.50 -15.27 -7.27
CA TYR A 91 -6.47 -16.05 -6.03
C TYR A 91 -6.35 -17.57 -6.23
N THR A 92 -6.32 -18.04 -7.46
CA THR A 92 -6.11 -19.48 -7.76
C THR A 92 -4.65 -19.75 -8.08
N VAL A 93 -4.17 -20.95 -7.71
CA VAL A 93 -2.80 -21.40 -8.01
C VAL A 93 -2.48 -21.29 -9.50
N ASP A 94 -3.39 -21.75 -10.36
CA ASP A 94 -3.17 -21.74 -11.80
C ASP A 94 -3.17 -20.32 -12.38
N GLY A 95 -4.05 -19.45 -11.86
CA GLY A 95 -4.08 -18.05 -12.27
C GLY A 95 -2.82 -17.30 -11.87
N VAL A 96 -2.41 -17.43 -10.61
CA VAL A 96 -1.16 -16.83 -10.12
C VAL A 96 0.03 -17.32 -10.93
N ARG A 97 0.09 -18.66 -11.20
CA ARG A 97 1.16 -19.25 -12.02
C ARG A 97 1.16 -18.68 -13.42
N LYS A 98 0.00 -18.65 -14.10
CA LYS A 98 -0.14 -18.10 -15.45
C LYS A 98 0.37 -16.66 -15.53
N MET A 99 -0.08 -15.78 -14.63
CA MET A 99 0.34 -14.38 -14.64
C MET A 99 1.84 -14.22 -14.31
N GLN A 100 2.35 -15.01 -13.36
CA GLN A 100 3.76 -14.98 -13.01
C GLN A 100 4.67 -15.49 -14.15
N GLU A 101 4.27 -16.55 -14.83
CA GLU A 101 4.98 -17.08 -16.00
C GLU A 101 4.99 -16.04 -17.14
N MET A 102 3.87 -15.37 -17.39
CA MET A 102 3.79 -14.28 -18.37
C MET A 102 4.76 -13.15 -18.02
N ALA A 103 4.79 -12.69 -16.78
CA ALA A 103 5.73 -11.64 -16.34
C ALA A 103 7.19 -12.06 -16.51
N LEU A 104 7.51 -13.32 -16.22
CA LEU A 104 8.88 -13.83 -16.26
C LEU A 104 9.37 -14.24 -17.66
N SER A 105 8.46 -14.57 -18.57
CA SER A 105 8.82 -15.04 -19.92
C SER A 105 8.69 -13.94 -20.98
N GLU A 106 7.66 -13.07 -20.87
CA GLU A 106 7.29 -12.15 -21.93
C GLU A 106 7.72 -10.70 -21.63
N SER A 107 7.96 -10.30 -20.36
CA SER A 107 8.47 -8.96 -20.07
C SER A 107 9.99 -8.85 -20.25
N ARG A 108 10.47 -7.65 -20.59
CA ARG A 108 11.88 -7.38 -20.88
C ARG A 108 12.81 -7.68 -19.69
N LEU A 109 12.45 -7.22 -18.50
CA LEU A 109 13.29 -7.34 -17.31
C LEU A 109 12.98 -8.57 -16.44
N LYS A 110 11.90 -9.29 -16.77
CA LYS A 110 11.50 -10.52 -16.08
C LYS A 110 11.34 -10.34 -14.57
N ILE A 111 10.77 -9.19 -14.17
CA ILE A 111 10.50 -8.89 -12.78
C ILE A 111 9.25 -9.64 -12.35
N PRO A 112 9.29 -10.42 -11.25
CA PRO A 112 8.11 -11.12 -10.74
C PRO A 112 7.07 -10.11 -10.22
N VAL A 113 5.78 -10.41 -10.43
CA VAL A 113 4.66 -9.59 -9.95
C VAL A 113 4.28 -9.96 -8.53
N LEU A 114 3.89 -8.97 -7.73
CA LEU A 114 3.33 -9.14 -6.40
C LEU A 114 1.82 -9.40 -6.51
N PHE A 115 1.32 -10.47 -5.87
CA PHE A 115 -0.11 -10.79 -5.85
C PHE A 115 -0.73 -10.39 -4.52
N GLY A 116 -1.70 -9.45 -4.58
CA GLY A 116 -2.46 -8.97 -3.44
C GLY A 116 -3.88 -9.57 -3.39
N TYR A 117 -4.42 -9.76 -2.19
CA TYR A 117 -5.80 -10.18 -1.96
C TYR A 117 -6.30 -9.75 -0.59
N ASP A 118 -7.63 -9.53 -0.45
CA ASP A 118 -8.23 -9.26 0.86
C ASP A 118 -8.38 -10.55 1.67
N VAL A 119 -7.55 -10.71 2.69
CA VAL A 119 -7.59 -11.85 3.62
C VAL A 119 -7.86 -11.29 5.03
N VAL A 120 -9.06 -10.70 5.21
CA VAL A 120 -9.40 -9.92 6.42
C VAL A 120 -9.70 -10.81 7.60
N HIS A 121 -10.51 -11.87 7.40
CA HIS A 121 -10.90 -12.82 8.46
C HIS A 121 -10.83 -14.28 8.00
N GLY A 122 -9.77 -14.64 7.32
CA GLY A 122 -9.52 -15.96 6.77
C GLY A 122 -9.43 -15.96 5.24
N TYR A 123 -9.01 -17.10 4.69
CA TYR A 123 -8.91 -17.31 3.25
C TYR A 123 -9.76 -18.51 2.81
N ARG A 124 -9.34 -19.74 3.11
CA ARG A 124 -10.14 -20.97 2.93
C ARG A 124 -10.94 -21.27 4.20
N THR A 125 -10.28 -21.16 5.34
CA THR A 125 -10.93 -21.21 6.65
C THR A 125 -11.48 -19.84 6.98
N ILE A 126 -12.79 -19.76 7.20
CA ILE A 126 -13.47 -18.51 7.60
C ILE A 126 -13.43 -18.41 9.12
N PHE A 127 -12.79 -17.35 9.61
CA PHE A 127 -12.76 -16.97 11.02
C PHE A 127 -13.87 -15.96 11.34
N PRO A 128 -14.18 -15.72 12.61
CA PRO A 128 -15.09 -14.64 12.99
C PRO A 128 -14.62 -13.29 12.41
N MET A 129 -15.57 -12.39 12.20
CA MET A 129 -15.26 -11.00 11.80
C MET A 129 -14.31 -10.39 12.84
N PRO A 130 -13.39 -9.49 12.44
CA PRO A 130 -12.40 -8.92 13.36
C PRO A 130 -12.99 -8.30 14.62
N LEU A 131 -14.13 -7.59 14.53
CA LEU A 131 -14.85 -7.06 15.68
C LEU A 131 -15.30 -8.18 16.63
N ALA A 132 -15.78 -9.30 16.10
CA ALA A 132 -16.19 -10.44 16.92
C ALA A 132 -14.98 -11.16 17.54
N GLU A 133 -13.87 -11.29 16.79
CA GLU A 133 -12.62 -11.80 17.36
C GLU A 133 -12.13 -10.91 18.52
N SER A 134 -12.22 -9.58 18.39
CA SER A 134 -11.77 -8.63 19.42
C SER A 134 -12.50 -8.82 20.75
N CYS A 135 -13.77 -9.25 20.73
CA CYS A 135 -14.56 -9.56 21.91
C CYS A 135 -14.00 -10.74 22.73
N SER A 136 -13.16 -11.58 22.16
CA SER A 136 -12.51 -12.68 22.88
C SER A 136 -11.38 -12.21 23.80
N TRP A 137 -10.77 -11.06 23.54
CA TRP A 137 -9.58 -10.51 24.21
C TRP A 137 -8.37 -11.47 24.17
N ASP A 138 -8.39 -12.49 23.31
CA ASP A 138 -7.36 -13.51 23.19
C ASP A 138 -6.43 -13.19 22.02
N LEU A 139 -5.39 -12.41 22.30
CA LEU A 139 -4.42 -11.95 21.30
C LEU A 139 -3.68 -13.10 20.61
N GLU A 140 -3.44 -14.21 21.34
CA GLU A 140 -2.76 -15.37 20.76
C GLU A 140 -3.63 -16.07 19.71
N ARG A 141 -4.95 -16.18 19.95
CA ARG A 141 -5.89 -16.72 18.96
C ARG A 141 -5.98 -15.83 17.72
N MET A 142 -6.01 -14.49 17.92
CA MET A 142 -6.03 -13.54 16.80
C MET A 142 -4.74 -13.59 15.96
N ARG A 143 -3.58 -13.74 16.62
CA ARG A 143 -2.31 -13.99 15.93
C ARG A 143 -2.36 -15.30 15.15
N LYS A 144 -2.90 -16.36 15.75
CA LYS A 144 -2.99 -17.68 15.13
C LYS A 144 -3.97 -17.72 13.96
N SER A 145 -5.14 -17.06 14.05
CA SER A 145 -6.08 -16.96 12.92
C SER A 145 -5.45 -16.25 11.72
N ALA A 146 -4.72 -15.16 11.97
CA ALA A 146 -3.96 -14.46 10.92
C ALA A 146 -2.86 -15.36 10.30
N ALA A 147 -2.14 -16.13 11.11
CA ALA A 147 -1.11 -17.05 10.62
C ALA A 147 -1.68 -18.18 9.76
N ILE A 148 -2.82 -18.77 10.16
CA ILE A 148 -3.50 -19.79 9.36
C ILE A 148 -3.99 -19.20 8.03
N ALA A 149 -4.57 -17.99 8.07
CA ALA A 149 -5.01 -17.30 6.87
C ALA A 149 -3.84 -16.99 5.92
N ALA A 150 -2.68 -16.62 6.45
CA ALA A 150 -1.46 -16.40 5.69
C ALA A 150 -0.93 -17.68 5.03
N ASP A 151 -0.90 -18.79 5.78
CA ASP A 151 -0.49 -20.09 5.27
C ASP A 151 -1.36 -20.55 4.09
N GLU A 152 -2.68 -20.48 4.25
CA GLU A 152 -3.64 -20.83 3.20
C GLU A 152 -3.52 -19.91 1.97
N ALA A 153 -3.41 -18.60 2.17
CA ALA A 153 -3.28 -17.61 1.09
C ALA A 153 -1.95 -17.80 0.32
N SER A 154 -0.87 -17.97 1.06
CA SER A 154 0.45 -18.16 0.48
C SER A 154 0.56 -19.47 -0.33
N ALA A 155 -0.13 -20.53 0.10
CA ALA A 155 -0.23 -21.79 -0.65
C ALA A 155 -0.93 -21.60 -2.01
N SER A 156 -1.80 -20.59 -2.14
CA SER A 156 -2.41 -20.19 -3.42
C SER A 156 -1.56 -19.22 -4.25
N GLY A 157 -0.38 -18.82 -3.73
CA GLY A 157 0.53 -17.90 -4.41
C GLY A 157 0.31 -16.43 -4.09
N ILE A 158 -0.67 -16.10 -3.23
CA ILE A 158 -0.86 -14.74 -2.70
C ILE A 158 0.33 -14.41 -1.81
N ALA A 159 0.91 -13.24 -2.00
CA ALA A 159 2.08 -12.80 -1.25
C ALA A 159 1.82 -11.54 -0.40
N TRP A 160 0.66 -10.93 -0.53
CA TRP A 160 0.29 -9.68 0.12
C TRP A 160 -1.19 -9.68 0.48
N THR A 161 -1.53 -9.33 1.72
CA THR A 161 -2.91 -9.14 2.16
C THR A 161 -3.20 -7.69 2.52
N PHE A 162 -4.43 -7.22 2.26
CA PHE A 162 -4.89 -5.89 2.66
C PHE A 162 -5.54 -5.95 4.06
N ALA A 163 -4.76 -6.45 5.01
CA ALA A 163 -5.11 -6.59 6.43
C ALA A 163 -3.83 -6.48 7.30
N PRO A 164 -3.93 -6.06 8.58
CA PRO A 164 -5.16 -5.81 9.33
C PRO A 164 -5.77 -4.42 9.08
N MET A 165 -7.09 -4.33 9.19
CA MET A 165 -7.80 -3.07 9.36
C MET A 165 -7.73 -2.68 10.84
N VAL A 166 -7.17 -1.49 11.11
CA VAL A 166 -6.89 -1.04 12.48
C VAL A 166 -7.58 0.28 12.82
N ASP A 167 -8.50 0.72 11.97
CA ASP A 167 -9.29 1.92 12.21
C ASP A 167 -10.05 1.84 13.52
N ILE A 168 -9.87 2.84 14.37
CA ILE A 168 -10.70 3.01 15.56
C ILE A 168 -12.04 3.58 15.12
N SER A 169 -13.12 2.89 15.45
CA SER A 169 -14.48 3.31 15.15
C SER A 169 -15.25 3.64 16.43
N ARG A 170 -15.65 4.89 16.57
CA ARG A 170 -16.46 5.37 17.72
C ARG A 170 -17.92 5.54 17.36
N ASP A 171 -18.25 5.52 16.08
CA ASP A 171 -19.62 5.58 15.59
C ASP A 171 -20.03 4.23 14.99
N ALA A 172 -20.90 3.50 15.69
CA ALA A 172 -21.34 2.18 15.28
C ALA A 172 -22.21 2.18 14.00
N ARG A 173 -22.58 3.37 13.48
CA ARG A 173 -23.30 3.49 12.21
C ARG A 173 -22.38 3.33 10.99
N TRP A 174 -21.06 3.48 11.19
CA TRP A 174 -20.11 3.26 10.10
C TRP A 174 -20.15 1.80 9.63
N GLY A 175 -20.41 1.58 8.34
CA GLY A 175 -20.62 0.25 7.76
C GLY A 175 -19.42 -0.70 7.86
N ARG A 176 -18.20 -0.17 8.03
CA ARG A 176 -16.96 -0.96 8.14
C ARG A 176 -16.50 -1.22 9.57
N VAL A 177 -17.30 -0.88 10.57
CA VAL A 177 -16.95 -1.13 11.99
C VAL A 177 -16.59 -2.59 12.26
N MET A 178 -17.20 -3.52 11.53
CA MET A 178 -16.99 -4.97 11.68
C MET A 178 -15.60 -5.44 11.24
N GLU A 179 -14.91 -4.68 10.40
CA GLU A 179 -13.58 -5.05 9.90
C GLU A 179 -12.46 -4.75 10.93
N GLY A 180 -12.73 -3.90 11.90
CA GLY A 180 -11.76 -3.42 12.90
C GLY A 180 -11.92 -4.07 14.28
N ALA A 181 -11.17 -3.55 15.25
CA ALA A 181 -11.11 -4.06 16.61
C ALA A 181 -12.05 -3.33 17.60
N GLY A 182 -12.82 -2.32 17.11
CA GLY A 182 -13.71 -1.52 17.94
C GLY A 182 -13.18 -0.12 18.24
N GLU A 183 -13.54 0.42 19.40
CA GLU A 183 -13.31 1.84 19.74
C GLU A 183 -12.11 2.10 20.65
N ASP A 184 -11.57 1.08 21.29
CA ASP A 184 -10.48 1.23 22.26
C ASP A 184 -9.10 1.26 21.58
N PRO A 185 -8.35 2.37 21.66
CA PRO A 185 -7.06 2.48 20.99
C PRO A 185 -5.97 1.57 21.59
N TYR A 186 -6.07 1.21 22.88
CA TYR A 186 -5.10 0.32 23.49
C TYR A 186 -5.29 -1.12 23.05
N LEU A 187 -6.51 -1.65 23.15
CA LEU A 187 -6.84 -2.99 22.67
C LEU A 187 -6.60 -3.08 21.15
N GLY A 188 -7.02 -2.06 20.38
CA GLY A 188 -6.77 -1.99 18.95
C GLY A 188 -5.28 -2.06 18.60
N SER A 189 -4.41 -1.41 19.39
CA SER A 189 -2.96 -1.47 19.21
C SER A 189 -2.39 -2.86 19.46
N LEU A 190 -2.84 -3.55 20.50
CA LEU A 190 -2.41 -4.93 20.80
C LEU A 190 -2.85 -5.90 19.71
N ILE A 191 -4.09 -5.76 19.23
CA ILE A 191 -4.63 -6.59 18.14
C ILE A 191 -3.91 -6.32 16.83
N ALA A 192 -3.64 -5.05 16.49
CA ALA A 192 -2.88 -4.68 15.31
C ALA A 192 -1.52 -5.38 15.27
N LYS A 193 -0.78 -5.34 16.38
CA LYS A 193 0.48 -6.04 16.52
C LYS A 193 0.33 -7.56 16.34
N ALA A 194 -0.60 -8.18 17.06
CA ALA A 194 -0.81 -9.63 17.00
C ALA A 194 -1.13 -10.10 15.57
N ARG A 195 -1.98 -9.38 14.84
CA ARG A 195 -2.35 -9.74 13.47
C ARG A 195 -1.22 -9.51 12.46
N VAL A 196 -0.44 -8.42 12.58
CA VAL A 196 0.75 -8.20 11.74
C VAL A 196 1.75 -9.35 11.94
N GLU A 197 2.08 -9.68 13.20
CA GLU A 197 2.98 -10.80 13.52
C GLU A 197 2.43 -12.14 13.01
N GLY A 198 1.12 -12.34 13.05
CA GLY A 198 0.47 -13.54 12.51
C GLY A 198 0.62 -13.66 11.00
N PHE A 199 0.29 -12.63 10.24
CA PHE A 199 0.41 -12.63 8.78
C PHE A 199 1.86 -12.75 8.29
N GLN A 200 2.79 -12.08 8.96
CA GLN A 200 4.19 -11.99 8.54
C GLN A 200 5.11 -13.03 9.18
N GLY A 201 4.60 -13.86 10.11
CA GLY A 201 5.39 -14.88 10.80
C GLY A 201 6.27 -14.33 11.91
N GLY A 202 6.16 -13.02 12.24
CA GLY A 202 6.93 -12.33 13.27
C GLY A 202 7.12 -10.85 12.95
N ASN A 203 8.01 -10.20 13.69
CA ASN A 203 8.33 -8.79 13.55
C ASN A 203 9.65 -8.51 12.80
N ASP A 204 10.31 -9.55 12.29
CA ASP A 204 11.54 -9.43 11.48
C ASP A 204 11.16 -9.65 10.00
N TRP A 205 11.57 -8.72 9.12
CA TRP A 205 11.35 -8.85 7.68
C TRP A 205 11.83 -10.19 7.10
N ARG A 206 12.79 -10.86 7.76
CA ARG A 206 13.31 -12.16 7.31
C ARG A 206 12.26 -13.27 7.37
N SER A 207 11.30 -13.16 8.26
CA SER A 207 10.17 -14.11 8.33
C SER A 207 9.32 -14.10 7.07
N LEU A 208 9.31 -12.99 6.32
CA LEU A 208 8.64 -12.88 5.02
C LEU A 208 9.26 -13.75 3.92
N ALA A 209 10.43 -14.33 4.16
CA ALA A 209 11.03 -15.33 3.28
C ALA A 209 10.41 -16.73 3.46
N ASP A 210 9.70 -16.96 4.55
CA ASP A 210 9.03 -18.23 4.83
C ASP A 210 7.83 -18.42 3.89
N VAL A 211 7.58 -19.67 3.52
CA VAL A 211 6.58 -19.99 2.50
C VAL A 211 5.14 -19.83 2.97
N ASN A 212 4.92 -19.78 4.26
CA ASN A 212 3.61 -19.71 4.91
C ASN A 212 3.28 -18.30 5.44
N THR A 213 3.94 -17.27 4.93
CA THR A 213 3.72 -15.87 5.33
C THR A 213 3.28 -15.01 4.15
N VAL A 214 2.62 -13.92 4.46
CA VAL A 214 2.27 -12.88 3.49
C VAL A 214 2.59 -11.50 4.08
N LEU A 215 2.82 -10.54 3.21
CA LEU A 215 2.94 -9.14 3.61
C LEU A 215 1.63 -8.66 4.19
N ALA A 216 1.67 -8.07 5.37
CA ALA A 216 0.54 -7.37 5.95
C ALA A 216 0.45 -5.93 5.41
N CYS A 217 -0.78 -5.43 5.33
CA CYS A 217 -1.07 -4.04 4.98
C CYS A 217 -1.95 -3.42 6.06
N CYS A 218 -1.39 -2.50 6.82
CA CYS A 218 -2.14 -1.78 7.84
C CYS A 218 -3.05 -0.75 7.18
N LYS A 219 -4.35 -0.85 7.38
CA LYS A 219 -5.35 0.01 6.72
C LYS A 219 -6.39 0.53 7.71
N HIS A 220 -7.00 1.66 7.43
CA HIS A 220 -6.74 2.63 6.36
C HIS A 220 -6.09 3.87 6.96
N PHE A 221 -4.91 4.22 6.49
CA PHE A 221 -4.12 5.30 7.08
C PHE A 221 -4.53 6.66 6.51
N ALA A 222 -5.29 7.54 7.28
CA ALA A 222 -5.61 7.29 8.66
C ALA A 222 -7.00 7.84 9.02
N ALA A 223 -7.43 7.43 10.21
CA ALA A 223 -8.65 7.93 10.84
C ALA A 223 -9.94 7.73 10.01
N TYR A 224 -10.04 6.69 9.21
CA TYR A 224 -11.21 6.42 8.38
C TYR A 224 -12.45 6.11 9.23
N GLY A 225 -12.29 5.46 10.39
CA GLY A 225 -13.36 5.23 11.35
C GLY A 225 -13.86 6.47 12.10
N ALA A 226 -13.25 7.65 11.85
CA ALA A 226 -13.69 8.93 12.40
C ALA A 226 -14.63 9.70 11.48
N ALA A 227 -15.07 9.10 10.35
CA ALA A 227 -15.95 9.74 9.39
C ALA A 227 -17.20 10.31 10.04
N GLU A 228 -17.51 11.58 9.74
CA GLU A 228 -18.62 12.29 10.35
C GLU A 228 -19.96 11.59 10.13
N ALA A 229 -20.73 11.48 11.21
CA ALA A 229 -22.03 10.81 11.26
C ALA A 229 -21.99 9.31 10.88
N GLY A 230 -20.81 8.67 10.92
CA GLY A 230 -20.64 7.28 10.50
C GLY A 230 -20.84 7.06 9.00
N ARG A 231 -20.75 8.11 8.20
CA ARG A 231 -20.91 8.00 6.74
C ARG A 231 -19.60 7.62 6.10
N ASP A 232 -19.60 6.51 5.41
CA ASP A 232 -18.42 6.05 4.68
C ASP A 232 -17.96 7.11 3.66
N TYR A 233 -16.66 7.25 3.46
CA TYR A 233 -16.01 8.27 2.62
C TYR A 233 -16.14 9.72 3.12
N ASN A 234 -16.83 9.99 4.21
CA ASN A 234 -17.01 11.35 4.68
C ASN A 234 -15.76 11.90 5.37
N THR A 235 -15.72 13.23 5.54
CA THR A 235 -14.61 13.94 6.20
C THR A 235 -14.41 13.52 7.65
N SER A 236 -13.20 13.66 8.15
CA SER A 236 -12.83 13.45 9.55
C SER A 236 -12.28 14.76 10.11
N GLU A 237 -13.11 15.52 10.80
CA GLU A 237 -12.75 16.76 11.48
C GLU A 237 -12.22 16.46 12.89
N LEU A 238 -10.90 16.52 13.07
CA LEU A 238 -10.25 16.09 14.30
C LEU A 238 -9.22 17.12 14.79
N SER A 239 -9.26 17.42 16.09
CA SER A 239 -8.09 18.09 16.68
C SER A 239 -6.87 17.18 16.60
N GLN A 240 -5.67 17.77 16.50
CA GLN A 240 -4.43 16.99 16.49
C GLN A 240 -4.29 16.11 17.73
N ASN A 241 -4.73 16.59 18.89
CA ASN A 241 -4.74 15.81 20.12
C ASN A 241 -5.62 14.56 20.02
N THR A 242 -6.84 14.68 19.47
CA THR A 242 -7.74 13.57 19.27
C THR A 242 -7.16 12.58 18.23
N LEU A 243 -6.66 13.09 17.13
CA LEU A 243 -6.03 12.28 16.09
C LEU A 243 -4.88 11.44 16.67
N MET A 244 -3.93 12.07 17.34
CA MET A 244 -2.72 11.39 17.81
C MET A 244 -2.96 10.46 19.00
N ASN A 245 -3.93 10.74 19.87
CA ASN A 245 -4.15 9.92 21.08
C ASN A 245 -5.23 8.83 20.89
N TYR A 246 -6.12 8.96 19.93
CA TYR A 246 -7.20 7.98 19.72
C TYR A 246 -7.03 7.19 18.42
N TYR A 247 -6.79 7.85 17.30
CA TYR A 247 -6.83 7.19 16.01
C TYR A 247 -5.47 6.66 15.56
N MET A 248 -4.38 7.30 15.94
CA MET A 248 -3.03 6.92 15.51
C MET A 248 -2.39 5.74 16.26
N PRO A 249 -2.70 5.43 17.53
CA PRO A 249 -1.98 4.41 18.27
C PRO A 249 -1.97 3.02 17.61
N PRO A 250 -3.06 2.48 17.03
CA PRO A 250 -3.01 1.17 16.37
C PRO A 250 -2.12 1.13 15.13
N TYR A 251 -2.06 2.23 14.37
CA TYR A 251 -1.15 2.33 13.22
C TYR A 251 0.32 2.34 13.64
N LEU A 252 0.62 3.09 14.70
CA LEU A 252 1.98 3.10 15.26
C LEU A 252 2.37 1.72 15.77
N ALA A 253 1.46 1.03 16.46
CA ALA A 253 1.69 -0.34 16.95
C ALA A 253 1.92 -1.34 15.80
N ALA A 254 1.16 -1.23 14.70
CA ALA A 254 1.39 -2.03 13.50
C ALA A 254 2.77 -1.75 12.88
N LYS A 255 3.17 -0.47 12.80
CA LYS A 255 4.52 -0.07 12.35
C LYS A 255 5.62 -0.66 13.24
N GLU A 256 5.46 -0.59 14.55
CA GLU A 256 6.42 -1.15 15.51
C GLU A 256 6.48 -2.69 15.44
N ALA A 257 5.40 -3.34 15.07
CA ALA A 257 5.34 -4.77 14.77
C ALA A 257 6.00 -5.14 13.43
N GLY A 258 6.54 -4.18 12.69
CA GLY A 258 7.23 -4.42 11.43
C GLY A 258 6.32 -4.62 10.24
N VAL A 259 5.12 -4.01 10.23
CA VAL A 259 4.21 -4.11 9.08
C VAL A 259 4.91 -3.66 7.80
N ALA A 260 4.72 -4.42 6.74
CA ALA A 260 5.41 -4.20 5.48
C ALA A 260 4.83 -3.06 4.65
N THR A 261 3.52 -2.83 4.74
CA THR A 261 2.83 -1.86 3.92
C THR A 261 1.73 -1.13 4.68
N PHE A 262 1.41 0.07 4.21
CA PHE A 262 0.23 0.82 4.63
C PHE A 262 -0.68 1.09 3.44
N MET A 263 -1.98 1.17 3.68
CA MET A 263 -2.96 1.62 2.70
C MET A 263 -3.52 2.98 3.13
N ALA A 264 -3.43 3.97 2.24
CA ALA A 264 -4.00 5.29 2.47
C ALA A 264 -5.53 5.22 2.50
N SER A 265 -6.17 5.96 3.41
CA SER A 265 -7.61 5.99 3.52
C SER A 265 -8.27 6.92 2.50
N PHE A 266 -9.57 6.69 2.26
CA PHE A 266 -10.38 7.52 1.34
C PHE A 266 -10.70 8.91 1.90
N ASN A 267 -10.93 9.01 3.22
CA ASN A 267 -11.41 10.22 3.85
C ASN A 267 -10.38 11.36 3.83
N GLU A 268 -10.89 12.54 3.95
CA GLU A 268 -10.07 13.72 4.30
C GLU A 268 -9.91 13.85 5.81
N ILE A 269 -8.75 14.30 6.21
CA ILE A 269 -8.48 14.75 7.59
C ILE A 269 -8.36 16.26 7.55
N ASN A 270 -9.30 16.96 8.20
CA ASN A 270 -9.31 18.43 8.26
C ASN A 270 -9.20 19.06 6.86
N GLY A 271 -9.96 18.55 5.89
CA GLY A 271 -10.04 19.06 4.53
C GLY A 271 -8.91 18.61 3.59
N VAL A 272 -8.01 17.70 4.02
CA VAL A 272 -6.95 17.17 3.17
C VAL A 272 -7.14 15.66 2.98
N PRO A 273 -7.43 15.15 1.76
CA PRO A 273 -7.51 13.72 1.49
C PRO A 273 -6.23 13.00 1.90
N SER A 274 -6.38 11.87 2.59
CA SER A 274 -5.22 11.12 3.12
C SER A 274 -4.22 10.76 2.02
N THR A 275 -4.69 10.37 0.84
CA THR A 275 -3.85 10.04 -0.33
C THR A 275 -2.99 11.23 -0.79
N GLY A 276 -3.46 12.47 -0.64
CA GLY A 276 -2.73 13.69 -0.99
C GLY A 276 -2.03 14.38 0.19
N ASN A 277 -2.07 13.79 1.38
CA ASN A 277 -1.62 14.43 2.60
C ASN A 277 -0.13 14.16 2.87
N LYS A 278 0.73 15.06 2.42
CA LYS A 278 2.19 14.96 2.61
C LYS A 278 2.60 14.90 4.09
N TRP A 279 1.93 15.68 4.96
CA TRP A 279 2.23 15.63 6.39
C TRP A 279 1.99 14.20 6.93
N LEU A 280 0.87 13.58 6.56
CA LEU A 280 0.52 12.24 7.00
C LEU A 280 1.48 11.18 6.46
N MET A 281 1.69 11.16 5.12
CA MET A 281 2.43 10.09 4.43
C MET A 281 3.94 10.25 4.55
N THR A 282 4.45 11.46 4.45
CA THR A 282 5.90 11.71 4.45
C THR A 282 6.40 12.14 5.81
N ASP A 283 5.81 13.19 6.40
CA ASP A 283 6.41 13.77 7.59
C ASP A 283 6.16 12.89 8.81
N LEU A 284 4.91 12.50 9.09
CA LEU A 284 4.56 11.64 10.22
C LEU A 284 5.02 10.18 9.98
N LEU A 285 4.51 9.52 8.92
CA LEU A 285 4.73 8.08 8.73
C LEU A 285 6.20 7.75 8.47
N ARG A 286 6.84 8.46 7.54
CA ARG A 286 8.20 8.13 7.12
C ARG A 286 9.28 8.79 7.96
N LYS A 287 9.18 10.11 8.23
CA LYS A 287 10.24 10.81 8.96
C LYS A 287 10.13 10.59 10.46
N ASP A 288 8.96 10.87 11.06
CA ASP A 288 8.82 10.80 12.50
C ASP A 288 8.74 9.37 13.01
N TRP A 289 7.96 8.51 12.35
CA TRP A 289 7.84 7.09 12.73
C TRP A 289 8.92 6.20 12.13
N GLY A 290 9.63 6.65 11.11
CA GLY A 290 10.70 5.88 10.46
C GLY A 290 10.17 4.66 9.69
N PHE A 291 8.96 4.74 9.11
CA PHE A 291 8.44 3.68 8.25
C PHE A 291 9.23 3.64 6.93
N ASN A 292 9.67 2.46 6.55
CA ASN A 292 10.51 2.21 5.38
C ASN A 292 9.97 1.16 4.40
N GLY A 293 8.72 0.71 4.62
CA GLY A 293 7.96 -0.07 3.64
C GLY A 293 7.33 0.82 2.56
N PHE A 294 6.32 0.33 1.86
CA PHE A 294 5.61 1.13 0.85
C PHE A 294 4.16 1.41 1.22
N VAL A 295 3.62 2.49 0.66
CA VAL A 295 2.24 2.94 0.84
C VAL A 295 1.49 2.75 -0.47
N VAL A 296 0.39 2.00 -0.42
CA VAL A 296 -0.57 1.85 -1.52
C VAL A 296 -1.78 2.74 -1.25
N THR A 297 -2.45 3.21 -2.30
CA THR A 297 -3.77 3.84 -2.13
C THR A 297 -4.82 2.79 -1.76
N ASP A 298 -5.98 3.21 -1.29
CA ASP A 298 -7.18 2.39 -1.40
C ASP A 298 -7.66 2.37 -2.87
N TYR A 299 -8.69 1.59 -3.16
CA TYR A 299 -9.21 1.33 -4.50
C TYR A 299 -9.58 2.63 -5.21
N THR A 300 -8.89 2.96 -6.31
CA THR A 300 -9.06 4.23 -7.04
C THR A 300 -8.86 5.51 -6.20
N GLY A 301 -8.14 5.43 -5.08
CA GLY A 301 -8.03 6.55 -4.13
C GLY A 301 -7.36 7.82 -4.69
N ILE A 302 -6.56 7.71 -5.77
CA ILE A 302 -6.02 8.89 -6.45
C ILE A 302 -7.12 9.61 -7.22
N ASN A 303 -7.96 8.88 -7.97
CA ASN A 303 -9.06 9.45 -8.75
C ASN A 303 -10.05 10.21 -7.85
N GLU A 304 -10.31 9.70 -6.66
CA GLU A 304 -11.27 10.30 -5.72
C GLU A 304 -10.88 11.69 -5.24
N MET A 305 -9.58 12.04 -5.26
CA MET A 305 -9.14 13.39 -4.89
C MET A 305 -9.73 14.49 -5.77
N VAL A 306 -10.15 14.18 -6.99
CA VAL A 306 -10.89 15.12 -7.86
C VAL A 306 -12.28 15.41 -7.27
N ALA A 307 -12.97 14.37 -6.77
CA ALA A 307 -14.27 14.52 -6.13
C ALA A 307 -14.19 15.33 -4.82
N HIS A 308 -13.08 15.18 -4.08
CA HIS A 308 -12.76 16.02 -2.90
C HIS A 308 -12.41 17.47 -3.26
N SER A 309 -12.35 17.81 -4.55
CA SER A 309 -12.09 19.18 -5.04
C SER A 309 -10.76 19.80 -4.61
N ILE A 310 -9.79 19.00 -4.18
CA ILE A 310 -8.43 19.48 -3.85
C ILE A 310 -7.56 19.61 -5.09
N VAL A 311 -7.89 18.90 -6.16
CA VAL A 311 -7.25 18.92 -7.47
C VAL A 311 -8.30 19.02 -8.57
N ARG A 312 -7.91 19.47 -9.75
CA ARG A 312 -8.83 19.75 -10.87
C ARG A 312 -9.05 18.56 -11.79
N ASN A 313 -8.10 17.62 -11.83
CA ASN A 313 -8.10 16.50 -12.75
C ASN A 313 -7.16 15.37 -12.27
N ASP A 314 -7.26 14.22 -12.90
CA ASP A 314 -6.50 13.01 -12.56
C ASP A 314 -4.98 13.20 -12.62
N LYS A 315 -4.47 14.00 -13.56
CA LYS A 315 -3.03 14.28 -13.65
C LYS A 315 -2.53 15.00 -12.41
N GLU A 316 -3.22 16.06 -11.98
CA GLU A 316 -2.88 16.78 -10.75
C GLU A 316 -3.03 15.88 -9.51
N ALA A 317 -4.03 14.98 -9.51
CA ALA A 317 -4.20 14.01 -8.45
C ALA A 317 -3.00 13.05 -8.35
N GLY A 318 -2.54 12.51 -9.47
CA GLY A 318 -1.35 11.65 -9.53
C GLY A 318 -0.08 12.36 -9.06
N GLU A 319 0.13 13.60 -9.50
CA GLU A 319 1.25 14.43 -9.06
C GLU A 319 1.21 14.71 -7.55
N LEU A 320 0.03 15.03 -7.01
CA LEU A 320 -0.15 15.30 -5.59
C LEU A 320 0.10 14.04 -4.76
N ALA A 321 -0.45 12.88 -5.16
CA ALA A 321 -0.26 11.61 -4.46
C ALA A 321 1.22 11.18 -4.43
N ALA A 322 1.91 11.23 -5.57
CA ALA A 322 3.33 10.90 -5.66
C ALA A 322 4.18 11.83 -4.77
N ASN A 323 3.90 13.15 -4.79
CA ASN A 323 4.58 14.13 -3.94
C ASN A 323 4.24 13.99 -2.46
N ALA A 324 3.08 13.45 -2.12
CA ALA A 324 2.69 13.14 -0.74
C ALA A 324 3.43 11.92 -0.18
N GLY A 325 3.90 10.99 -1.04
CA GLY A 325 4.63 9.81 -0.63
C GLY A 325 3.85 8.50 -0.83
N ILE A 326 2.89 8.48 -1.75
CA ILE A 326 2.21 7.26 -2.18
C ILE A 326 3.09 6.52 -3.20
N ASP A 327 3.40 5.26 -2.91
CA ASP A 327 4.29 4.44 -3.74
C ASP A 327 3.53 3.62 -4.78
N MET A 328 2.27 3.29 -4.55
CA MET A 328 1.50 2.42 -5.45
C MET A 328 0.06 2.90 -5.61
N ASP A 329 -0.37 3.00 -6.86
CA ASP A 329 -1.75 3.31 -7.27
C ASP A 329 -2.56 2.01 -7.38
N MET A 330 -3.54 1.82 -6.50
CA MET A 330 -4.43 0.66 -6.54
C MET A 330 -5.53 0.88 -7.57
N THR A 331 -5.41 0.21 -8.69
CA THR A 331 -6.40 0.10 -9.79
C THR A 331 -6.77 1.39 -10.51
N GLY A 332 -6.33 2.55 -10.04
CA GLY A 332 -6.65 3.86 -10.64
C GLY A 332 -6.06 4.06 -12.03
N GLY A 333 -4.92 3.45 -12.33
CA GLY A 333 -4.20 3.61 -13.59
C GLY A 333 -3.60 5.01 -13.82
N ILE A 334 -3.70 5.88 -12.83
CA ILE A 334 -3.29 7.29 -12.90
C ILE A 334 -1.78 7.41 -13.06
N TYR A 335 -1.02 6.61 -12.32
CA TYR A 335 0.43 6.67 -12.40
C TYR A 335 0.93 6.30 -13.79
N ASN A 336 0.48 5.19 -14.35
CA ASN A 336 0.87 4.78 -15.70
C ASN A 336 0.44 5.80 -16.77
N GLN A 337 -0.69 6.46 -16.58
CA GLN A 337 -1.23 7.39 -17.56
C GLN A 337 -0.51 8.75 -17.57
N TYR A 338 -0.08 9.25 -16.38
CA TYR A 338 0.35 10.65 -16.27
C TYR A 338 1.75 10.85 -15.71
N LEU A 339 2.28 10.00 -14.81
CA LEU A 339 3.52 10.32 -14.11
C LEU A 339 4.75 10.35 -15.02
N VAL A 340 4.81 9.54 -16.07
CA VAL A 340 5.93 9.58 -17.03
C VAL A 340 6.03 10.98 -17.63
N GLN A 341 4.92 11.52 -18.09
CA GLN A 341 4.88 12.87 -18.68
C GLN A 341 5.25 13.94 -17.66
N SER A 342 4.72 13.85 -16.45
CA SER A 342 5.00 14.80 -15.37
C SER A 342 6.49 14.82 -15.02
N CYS A 343 7.13 13.66 -14.90
CA CYS A 343 8.57 13.56 -14.67
C CYS A 343 9.40 14.19 -15.80
N LEU A 344 9.03 13.96 -17.06
CA LEU A 344 9.74 14.53 -18.22
C LEU A 344 9.62 16.05 -18.30
N LEU A 345 8.47 16.60 -17.93
CA LEU A 345 8.25 18.06 -17.92
C LEU A 345 9.08 18.76 -16.84
N TYR A 346 9.26 18.13 -15.67
CA TYR A 346 10.10 18.67 -14.59
C TYR A 346 11.60 18.58 -14.88
N THR A 347 12.03 17.63 -15.69
CA THR A 347 13.44 17.45 -16.07
C THR A 347 13.84 18.18 -17.34
N SER A 348 12.89 18.67 -18.12
CA SER A 348 13.14 19.48 -19.32
C SER A 348 13.44 20.93 -18.90
N PRO A 349 14.55 21.55 -19.34
CA PRO A 349 14.78 22.96 -19.06
C PRO A 349 13.62 23.78 -19.60
N SER A 350 13.01 24.60 -18.75
CA SER A 350 11.92 25.50 -19.13
C SER A 350 12.43 26.44 -20.24
N PRO A 351 11.61 26.78 -21.25
CA PRO A 351 11.95 27.81 -22.20
C PRO A 351 12.37 29.14 -21.54
N ARG A 352 11.90 29.40 -20.30
CA ARG A 352 12.30 30.57 -19.51
C ARG A 352 13.72 30.46 -18.95
N ASP A 353 14.25 29.26 -18.76
CA ASP A 353 15.62 29.08 -18.25
C ASP A 353 16.66 29.23 -19.34
N THR A 354 16.27 29.01 -20.61
CA THR A 354 17.13 29.27 -21.81
C THR A 354 17.21 30.74 -22.18
N GLU A 355 16.25 31.59 -21.77
CA GLU A 355 16.27 33.02 -22.01
C GLU A 355 17.11 33.81 -21.00
N ARG A 356 17.39 33.25 -19.84
CA ARG A 356 18.25 33.90 -18.81
C ARG A 356 19.75 33.66 -18.98
N SER A 357 20.14 32.82 -19.92
CA SER A 357 21.54 32.50 -20.23
C SER A 357 22.04 33.12 -21.53
N ARG A 358 21.35 34.17 -22.04
CA ARG A 358 21.82 34.98 -23.19
C ARG A 358 22.07 36.43 -22.78
#